data_8b730e1f9fbd032138b747338dcfdc56
#
_entry.id   8b730e1f9fbd032138b747338dcfdc56
#
_cell.length_a   1.000
_cell.length_b   1.000
_cell.length_c   1.000
_cell.angle_alpha   90.00
_cell.angle_beta   90.00
_cell.angle_gamma   90.00
#
_symmetry.space_group_name_H-M   'P 1'
#
loop_
_entity.id
_entity.type
_entity.pdbx_description
1 polymer ?
#
loop_
_entity_poly.entity_id
_entity_poly.type
_entity_poly.pdbx_seq_one_letter_code
_entity_poly.pdbx_strand_id
1 'polypeptide(L)'
;GTIERYNYLDVYKQQMMDMVRERLDDPVSKPLLGLHVVVDAGNGAGGFYAGMLEDLGAWTEGSQFLEPDGHFANHAPNPEDETAIKSLSDAVVKYSADIGVIFDADCDRAAIVDQSGLAINRNRLIALVSAMLLNEESGLTIVTDSVTSSGLSQFIGEWGGEHYRYKRGYRNV
;
A
#
# COMPACT_ATOMS: atom_id res chain seq x y z
N GLY A 1 -26.71 16.47 23.86
CA GLY A 1 -25.51 16.71 23.05
C GLY A 1 -25.87 17.12 21.64
N THR A 2 -24.99 17.80 20.95
CA THR A 2 -25.11 18.17 19.54
C THR A 2 -24.34 17.18 18.69
N ILE A 3 -24.85 16.88 17.50
CA ILE A 3 -24.15 16.07 16.50
C ILE A 3 -23.74 17.03 15.37
N GLU A 4 -22.44 17.11 15.08
CA GLU A 4 -21.92 17.88 13.97
C GLU A 4 -21.34 16.94 12.91
N ARG A 5 -21.52 17.28 11.63
CA ARG A 5 -20.86 16.58 10.54
C ARG A 5 -19.47 17.16 10.35
N TYR A 6 -18.48 16.29 10.31
CA TYR A 6 -17.10 16.67 10.09
C TYR A 6 -16.51 15.84 8.94
N ASN A 7 -15.94 16.51 7.94
CA ASN A 7 -15.25 15.84 6.84
C ASN A 7 -13.82 15.52 7.25
N TYR A 8 -13.62 14.36 7.86
CA TYR A 8 -12.29 13.92 8.30
C TYR A 8 -11.41 13.45 7.14
N LEU A 9 -11.98 13.04 6.01
CA LEU A 9 -11.21 12.52 4.88
C LEU A 9 -10.20 13.53 4.33
N ASP A 10 -10.56 14.82 4.25
CA ASP A 10 -9.64 15.86 3.77
C ASP A 10 -8.46 16.05 4.73
N VAL A 11 -8.72 15.98 6.03
CA VAL A 11 -7.66 16.04 7.06
C VAL A 11 -6.75 14.81 6.97
N TYR A 12 -7.33 13.63 6.80
CA TYR A 12 -6.58 12.38 6.65
C TYR A 12 -5.69 12.40 5.40
N LYS A 13 -6.24 12.82 4.25
CA LYS A 13 -5.47 12.98 3.01
C LYS A 13 -4.28 13.93 3.21
N GLN A 14 -4.52 15.08 3.84
CA GLN A 14 -3.45 16.04 4.07
C GLN A 14 -2.35 15.47 4.96
N GLN A 15 -2.71 14.78 6.04
CA GLN A 15 -1.74 14.11 6.92
C GLN A 15 -0.90 13.08 6.17
N MET A 16 -1.52 12.26 5.32
CA MET A 16 -0.81 11.27 4.51
C MET A 16 0.16 11.94 3.51
N MET A 17 -0.30 13.00 2.83
CA MET A 17 0.54 13.74 1.89
C MET A 17 1.73 14.40 2.58
N ASP A 18 1.53 14.95 3.78
CA ASP A 18 2.60 15.58 4.54
C ASP A 18 3.63 14.55 5.00
N MET A 19 3.21 13.35 5.44
CA MET A 19 4.11 12.24 5.75
C MET A 19 4.94 11.81 4.54
N VAL A 20 4.35 11.73 3.34
CA VAL A 20 5.09 11.39 2.12
C VAL A 20 6.11 12.46 1.78
N ARG A 21 5.74 13.75 1.85
CA ARG A 21 6.65 14.87 1.60
C ARG A 21 7.81 14.90 2.58
N GLU A 22 7.53 14.73 3.87
CA GLU A 22 8.53 14.67 4.92
C GLU A 22 9.52 13.51 4.69
N ARG A 23 9.01 12.34 4.36
CA ARG A 23 9.83 11.14 4.09
C ARG A 23 10.75 11.28 2.88
N LEU A 24 10.29 11.99 1.85
CA LEU A 24 11.04 12.21 0.62
C LEU A 24 11.85 13.53 0.62
N ASP A 25 11.90 14.22 1.78
CA ASP A 25 12.58 15.50 1.97
C ASP A 25 12.16 16.56 0.92
N ASP A 26 10.87 16.56 0.58
CA ASP A 26 10.29 17.46 -0.41
C ASP A 26 9.00 18.12 0.10
N PRO A 27 9.12 19.13 0.99
CA PRO A 27 7.96 19.68 1.69
C PRO A 27 7.02 20.54 0.81
N VAL A 28 7.43 20.91 -0.39
CA VAL A 28 6.72 21.94 -1.18
C VAL A 28 6.32 21.51 -2.57
N SER A 29 6.96 20.49 -3.12
CA SER A 29 6.76 20.09 -4.51
C SER A 29 5.86 18.85 -4.65
N LYS A 30 5.94 18.25 -5.80
CA LYS A 30 5.26 17.00 -6.16
C LYS A 30 6.25 15.84 -6.12
N PRO A 31 6.50 15.24 -4.95
CA PRO A 31 7.57 14.26 -4.76
C PRO A 31 7.40 12.98 -5.59
N LEU A 32 6.19 12.72 -6.11
CA LEU A 32 5.89 11.57 -6.95
C LEU A 32 5.85 11.93 -8.45
N LEU A 33 6.39 13.09 -8.84
CA LEU A 33 6.41 13.49 -10.24
C LEU A 33 7.21 12.51 -11.08
N GLY A 34 6.61 12.04 -12.17
CA GLY A 34 7.20 11.04 -13.07
C GLY A 34 6.89 9.58 -12.70
N LEU A 35 6.23 9.34 -11.57
CA LEU A 35 5.76 8.00 -11.21
C LEU A 35 4.33 7.79 -11.73
N HIS A 36 4.08 6.66 -12.40
CA HIS A 36 2.75 6.23 -12.82
C HIS A 36 2.24 5.11 -11.91
N VAL A 37 1.16 5.37 -11.18
CA VAL A 37 0.59 4.46 -10.19
C VAL A 37 -0.85 4.12 -10.54
N VAL A 38 -1.16 2.87 -10.78
CA VAL A 38 -2.54 2.40 -10.93
C VAL A 38 -3.09 1.99 -9.56
N VAL A 39 -4.21 2.58 -9.17
CA VAL A 39 -4.94 2.25 -7.94
C VAL A 39 -6.16 1.42 -8.29
N ASP A 40 -6.32 0.28 -7.65
CA ASP A 40 -7.54 -0.52 -7.64
C ASP A 40 -8.18 -0.48 -6.25
N ALA A 41 -9.29 0.21 -6.13
CA ALA A 41 -10.02 0.32 -4.86
C ALA A 41 -11.09 -0.78 -4.68
N GLY A 42 -11.30 -1.64 -5.68
CA GLY A 42 -12.30 -2.72 -5.64
C GLY A 42 -13.70 -2.26 -5.23
N ASN A 43 -14.07 -1.00 -5.53
CA ASN A 43 -15.29 -0.34 -5.03
C ASN A 43 -15.36 -0.22 -3.50
N GLY A 44 -14.23 -0.31 -2.80
CA GLY A 44 -14.10 -0.06 -1.37
C GLY A 44 -13.84 1.42 -1.05
N ALA A 45 -13.35 1.67 0.17
CA ALA A 45 -13.09 3.02 0.68
C ALA A 45 -11.82 3.68 0.07
N GLY A 46 -10.94 2.91 -0.60
CA GLY A 46 -9.61 3.34 -1.04
C GLY A 46 -9.56 4.20 -2.29
N GLY A 47 -10.68 4.50 -2.94
CA GLY A 47 -10.69 5.25 -4.21
C GLY A 47 -10.06 6.63 -4.13
N PHE A 48 -10.11 7.27 -2.96
CA PHE A 48 -9.51 8.58 -2.74
C PHE A 48 -7.97 8.60 -2.87
N TYR A 49 -7.30 7.45 -2.75
CA TYR A 49 -5.85 7.38 -2.89
C TYR A 49 -5.38 7.78 -4.30
N ALA A 50 -6.15 7.49 -5.35
CA ALA A 50 -5.80 7.92 -6.70
C ALA A 50 -5.64 9.46 -6.77
N GLY A 51 -6.65 10.21 -6.34
CA GLY A 51 -6.57 11.67 -6.30
C GLY A 51 -5.50 12.20 -5.35
N MET A 52 -5.28 11.55 -4.22
CA MET A 52 -4.20 11.92 -3.29
C MET A 52 -2.81 11.76 -3.93
N LEU A 53 -2.58 10.68 -4.69
CA LEU A 53 -1.33 10.46 -5.41
C LEU A 53 -1.14 11.48 -6.54
N GLU A 54 -2.21 11.89 -7.24
CA GLU A 54 -2.17 12.98 -8.23
C GLU A 54 -1.78 14.32 -7.59
N ASP A 55 -2.31 14.64 -6.41
CA ASP A 55 -1.94 15.83 -5.64
C ASP A 55 -0.45 15.82 -5.27
N LEU A 56 0.14 14.64 -5.07
CA LEU A 56 1.58 14.43 -4.86
C LEU A 56 2.40 14.39 -6.17
N GLY A 57 1.75 14.47 -7.33
CA GLY A 57 2.38 14.56 -8.64
C GLY A 57 2.49 13.25 -9.40
N ALA A 58 1.97 12.14 -8.89
CA ALA A 58 1.91 10.90 -9.64
C ALA A 58 0.89 10.99 -10.80
N TRP A 59 1.11 10.19 -11.82
CA TRP A 59 0.11 9.93 -12.84
C TRP A 59 -0.69 8.70 -12.45
N THR A 60 -2.02 8.77 -12.53
CA THR A 60 -2.91 7.69 -12.05
C THR A 60 -3.86 7.16 -13.11
N GLU A 61 -3.58 7.42 -14.39
CA GLU A 61 -4.36 6.85 -15.49
C GLU A 61 -4.41 5.33 -15.42
N GLY A 62 -5.59 4.76 -15.63
CA GLY A 62 -5.82 3.33 -15.51
C GLY A 62 -6.26 2.88 -14.11
N SER A 63 -6.29 3.77 -13.14
CA SER A 63 -6.90 3.48 -11.84
C SER A 63 -8.38 3.12 -11.99
N GLN A 64 -8.84 2.15 -11.21
CA GLN A 64 -10.12 1.49 -11.45
C GLN A 64 -10.92 1.24 -10.18
N PHE A 65 -12.24 1.13 -10.34
CA PHE A 65 -13.20 0.79 -9.28
C PHE A 65 -13.11 1.72 -8.08
N LEU A 66 -12.88 3.03 -8.35
CA LEU A 66 -12.59 4.05 -7.32
C LEU A 66 -13.82 4.47 -6.52
N GLU A 67 -15.02 4.38 -7.13
CA GLU A 67 -16.25 4.79 -6.46
C GLU A 67 -16.73 3.69 -5.51
N PRO A 68 -16.97 4.01 -4.23
CA PRO A 68 -17.47 3.04 -3.26
C PRO A 68 -18.83 2.45 -3.67
N ASP A 69 -18.91 1.13 -3.74
CA ASP A 69 -20.15 0.40 -4.00
C ASP A 69 -20.20 -0.87 -3.15
N GLY A 70 -21.09 -0.94 -2.17
CA GLY A 70 -21.23 -2.08 -1.27
C GLY A 70 -21.68 -3.38 -1.94
N HIS A 71 -21.96 -3.39 -3.26
CA HIS A 71 -22.20 -4.63 -4.01
C HIS A 71 -20.91 -5.24 -4.54
N PHE A 72 -19.81 -4.47 -4.62
CA PHE A 72 -18.50 -4.92 -5.12
C PHE A 72 -18.60 -5.64 -6.47
N ALA A 73 -19.32 -5.01 -7.43
CA ALA A 73 -19.76 -5.65 -8.65
C ALA A 73 -18.61 -6.07 -9.61
N ASN A 74 -17.41 -5.51 -9.46
CA ASN A 74 -16.31 -5.76 -10.37
C ASN A 74 -15.46 -6.97 -9.96
N HIS A 75 -15.04 -7.03 -8.72
CA HIS A 75 -14.37 -8.18 -8.11
C HIS A 75 -14.47 -8.11 -6.58
N ALA A 76 -14.15 -9.20 -5.89
CA ALA A 76 -14.05 -9.19 -4.43
C ALA A 76 -12.99 -8.16 -4.00
N PRO A 77 -13.29 -7.24 -3.06
CA PRO A 77 -12.31 -6.27 -2.58
C PRO A 77 -11.34 -6.94 -1.61
N ASN A 78 -10.50 -7.80 -2.14
CA ASN A 78 -9.55 -8.59 -1.38
C ASN A 78 -8.22 -8.70 -2.13
N PRO A 79 -7.13 -8.08 -1.63
CA PRO A 79 -5.82 -8.11 -2.28
C PRO A 79 -5.15 -9.50 -2.26
N GLU A 80 -5.80 -10.52 -1.72
CA GLU A 80 -5.37 -11.92 -1.78
C GLU A 80 -6.12 -12.72 -2.85
N ASP A 81 -7.18 -12.16 -3.46
CA ASP A 81 -7.97 -12.80 -4.50
C ASP A 81 -7.23 -12.73 -5.84
N GLU A 82 -7.05 -13.89 -6.49
CA GLU A 82 -6.33 -13.99 -7.76
C GLU A 82 -7.00 -13.20 -8.90
N THR A 83 -8.33 -13.11 -8.89
CA THR A 83 -9.09 -12.37 -9.91
C THR A 83 -8.89 -10.86 -9.72
N ALA A 84 -8.89 -10.39 -8.48
CA ALA A 84 -8.64 -9.00 -8.14
C ALA A 84 -7.21 -8.59 -8.50
N ILE A 85 -6.21 -9.39 -8.11
CA ILE A 85 -4.80 -9.17 -8.49
C ILE A 85 -4.63 -9.18 -10.02
N LYS A 86 -5.29 -10.11 -10.72
CA LYS A 86 -5.22 -10.15 -12.18
C LYS A 86 -5.79 -8.89 -12.81
N SER A 87 -6.90 -8.37 -12.33
CA SER A 87 -7.50 -7.12 -12.78
C SER A 87 -6.51 -5.96 -12.68
N LEU A 88 -5.86 -5.80 -11.53
CA LEU A 88 -4.82 -4.79 -11.35
C LEU A 88 -3.62 -5.02 -12.27
N SER A 89 -3.14 -6.26 -12.38
CA SER A 89 -2.01 -6.63 -13.26
C SER A 89 -2.28 -6.27 -14.71
N ASP A 90 -3.47 -6.59 -15.21
CA ASP A 90 -3.88 -6.27 -16.58
C ASP A 90 -3.91 -4.73 -16.79
N ALA A 91 -4.37 -3.97 -15.80
CA ALA A 91 -4.38 -2.51 -15.86
C ALA A 91 -2.96 -1.93 -15.86
N VAL A 92 -2.07 -2.38 -14.97
CA VAL A 92 -0.66 -1.94 -14.91
C VAL A 92 0.04 -2.15 -16.27
N VAL A 93 -0.08 -3.34 -16.85
CA VAL A 93 0.53 -3.66 -18.14
C VAL A 93 -0.10 -2.84 -19.27
N LYS A 94 -1.42 -2.73 -19.29
CA LYS A 94 -2.16 -1.99 -20.33
C LYS A 94 -1.77 -0.51 -20.39
N TYR A 95 -1.61 0.10 -19.25
CA TYR A 95 -1.30 1.53 -19.13
C TYR A 95 0.20 1.81 -18.98
N SER A 96 1.04 0.76 -19.00
CA SER A 96 2.50 0.87 -18.81
C SER A 96 2.85 1.61 -17.52
N ALA A 97 2.12 1.32 -16.45
CA ALA A 97 2.36 1.94 -15.16
C ALA A 97 3.60 1.34 -14.47
N ASP A 98 4.25 2.13 -13.62
CA ASP A 98 5.43 1.70 -12.87
C ASP A 98 5.04 0.73 -11.75
N ILE A 99 3.84 0.90 -11.18
CA ILE A 99 3.37 0.15 -10.04
C ILE A 99 1.84 0.15 -9.99
N GLY A 100 1.26 -0.95 -9.51
CA GLY A 100 -0.15 -1.04 -9.14
C GLY A 100 -0.33 -1.28 -7.66
N VAL A 101 -1.36 -0.68 -7.07
CA VAL A 101 -1.74 -0.89 -5.66
C VAL A 101 -3.22 -1.25 -5.61
N ILE A 102 -3.53 -2.36 -4.94
CA ILE A 102 -4.91 -2.78 -4.66
C ILE A 102 -5.17 -2.77 -3.16
N PHE A 103 -6.34 -2.31 -2.78
CA PHE A 103 -6.81 -2.28 -1.40
C PHE A 103 -7.96 -3.27 -1.18
N ASP A 104 -8.15 -3.66 0.06
CA ASP A 104 -9.42 -4.29 0.47
C ASP A 104 -10.51 -3.24 0.76
N ALA A 105 -11.69 -3.71 1.16
CA ALA A 105 -12.88 -2.87 1.26
C ALA A 105 -12.73 -1.66 2.20
N ASP A 106 -12.01 -1.80 3.31
CA ASP A 106 -11.81 -0.78 4.34
C ASP A 106 -10.35 -0.29 4.46
N CYS A 107 -9.49 -0.73 3.52
CA CYS A 107 -8.11 -0.29 3.37
C CYS A 107 -7.18 -0.65 4.53
N ASP A 108 -7.47 -1.72 5.28
CA ASP A 108 -6.55 -2.24 6.29
C ASP A 108 -5.52 -3.22 5.69
N ARG A 109 -5.74 -3.65 4.44
CA ARG A 109 -4.85 -4.52 3.66
C ARG A 109 -4.59 -3.95 2.27
N ALA A 110 -3.36 -4.18 1.79
CA ALA A 110 -2.99 -3.83 0.43
C ALA A 110 -2.09 -4.90 -0.18
N ALA A 111 -2.07 -4.96 -1.52
CA ALA A 111 -1.06 -5.68 -2.28
C ALA A 111 -0.52 -4.80 -3.40
N ILE A 112 0.65 -5.15 -3.89
CA ILE A 112 1.38 -4.40 -4.90
C ILE A 112 1.69 -5.30 -6.08
N VAL A 113 1.56 -4.71 -7.28
CA VAL A 113 1.94 -5.31 -8.56
C VAL A 113 3.04 -4.45 -9.17
N ASP A 114 4.11 -5.07 -9.66
CA ASP A 114 5.21 -4.36 -10.32
C ASP A 114 4.86 -3.99 -11.78
N GLN A 115 5.74 -3.23 -12.43
CA GLN A 115 5.58 -2.77 -13.81
C GLN A 115 5.41 -3.88 -14.86
N SER A 116 5.77 -5.12 -14.54
CA SER A 116 5.59 -6.28 -15.41
C SER A 116 4.23 -6.98 -15.21
N GLY A 117 3.41 -6.49 -14.29
CA GLY A 117 2.14 -7.10 -13.91
C GLY A 117 2.29 -8.25 -12.91
N LEU A 118 3.46 -8.42 -12.27
CA LEU A 118 3.67 -9.48 -11.28
C LEU A 118 3.36 -8.97 -9.87
N ALA A 119 2.53 -9.71 -9.14
CA ALA A 119 2.26 -9.41 -7.75
C ALA A 119 3.52 -9.58 -6.89
N ILE A 120 3.84 -8.57 -6.10
CA ILE A 120 4.98 -8.60 -5.17
C ILE A 120 4.62 -9.48 -3.99
N ASN A 121 5.45 -10.50 -3.74
CA ASN A 121 5.28 -11.37 -2.59
C ASN A 121 5.38 -10.59 -1.28
N ARG A 122 4.46 -10.85 -0.35
CA ARG A 122 4.38 -10.16 0.95
C ARG A 122 5.69 -10.21 1.75
N ASN A 123 6.39 -11.32 1.75
CA ASN A 123 7.69 -11.40 2.44
C ASN A 123 8.72 -10.44 1.84
N ARG A 124 8.69 -10.22 0.50
CA ARG A 124 9.58 -9.25 -0.17
C ARG A 124 9.20 -7.81 0.21
N LEU A 125 7.90 -7.52 0.31
CA LEU A 125 7.45 -6.19 0.75
C LEU A 125 7.86 -5.92 2.21
N ILE A 126 7.67 -6.90 3.10
CA ILE A 126 8.12 -6.79 4.49
C ILE A 126 9.66 -6.63 4.55
N ALA A 127 10.40 -7.38 3.73
CA ALA A 127 11.86 -7.24 3.64
C ALA A 127 12.27 -5.83 3.21
N LEU A 128 11.61 -5.27 2.20
CA LEU A 128 11.87 -3.90 1.74
C LEU A 128 11.64 -2.87 2.85
N VAL A 129 10.49 -2.93 3.51
CA VAL A 129 10.16 -2.02 4.63
C VAL A 129 11.15 -2.22 5.78
N SER A 130 11.51 -3.47 6.11
CA SER A 130 12.51 -3.75 7.15
C SER A 130 13.88 -3.15 6.79
N ALA A 131 14.31 -3.28 5.54
CA ALA A 131 15.57 -2.69 5.08
C ALA A 131 15.57 -1.17 5.18
N MET A 132 14.46 -0.50 4.82
CA MET A 132 14.32 0.95 4.97
C MET A 132 14.44 1.38 6.42
N LEU A 133 13.73 0.73 7.34
CA LEU A 133 13.77 1.04 8.77
C LEU A 133 15.15 0.79 9.38
N LEU A 134 15.78 -0.34 9.05
CA LEU A 134 17.10 -0.72 9.57
C LEU A 134 18.23 0.16 9.01
N ASN A 135 18.05 0.74 7.82
CA ASN A 135 18.97 1.73 7.28
C ASN A 135 18.89 3.08 8.05
N GLU A 136 17.71 3.42 8.59
CA GLU A 136 17.53 4.61 9.43
C GLU A 136 18.00 4.37 10.87
N GLU A 137 17.68 3.20 11.43
CA GLU A 137 18.03 2.82 12.79
C GLU A 137 18.42 1.35 12.87
N SER A 138 19.69 1.08 13.10
CA SER A 138 20.22 -0.26 13.26
C SER A 138 19.78 -0.91 14.58
N GLY A 139 19.59 -2.23 14.58
CA GLY A 139 19.27 -2.99 15.79
C GLY A 139 17.78 -3.01 16.15
N LEU A 140 16.91 -2.51 15.27
CA LEU A 140 15.47 -2.61 15.48
C LEU A 140 14.99 -4.06 15.51
N THR A 141 13.99 -4.34 16.34
CA THR A 141 13.25 -5.59 16.33
C THR A 141 12.07 -5.51 15.38
N ILE A 142 12.09 -6.32 14.32
CA ILE A 142 10.98 -6.44 13.36
C ILE A 142 10.07 -7.57 13.81
N VAL A 143 8.84 -7.22 14.18
CA VAL A 143 7.82 -8.19 14.61
C VAL A 143 6.96 -8.57 13.41
N THR A 144 6.79 -9.87 13.19
CA THR A 144 5.90 -10.39 12.14
C THR A 144 5.02 -11.51 12.66
N ASP A 145 4.00 -11.85 11.91
CA ASP A 145 3.16 -13.00 12.22
C ASP A 145 3.81 -14.36 11.83
N SER A 146 3.13 -15.45 12.20
CA SER A 146 3.63 -16.83 12.03
C SER A 146 3.71 -17.32 10.58
N VAL A 147 3.14 -16.59 9.60
CA VAL A 147 3.12 -17.01 8.18
C VAL A 147 4.28 -16.46 7.36
N THR A 148 5.19 -15.73 7.97
CA THR A 148 6.38 -15.19 7.29
C THR A 148 7.47 -16.25 7.12
N SER A 149 8.30 -16.09 6.08
CA SER A 149 9.30 -17.06 5.70
C SER A 149 10.56 -17.05 6.60
N SER A 150 11.29 -18.15 6.63
CA SER A 150 12.60 -18.20 7.30
C SER A 150 13.65 -17.33 6.58
N GLY A 151 13.53 -17.17 5.25
CA GLY A 151 14.39 -16.27 4.49
C GLY A 151 14.22 -14.82 4.89
N LEU A 152 13.00 -14.38 5.29
CA LEU A 152 12.80 -13.05 5.84
C LEU A 152 13.55 -12.86 7.15
N SER A 153 13.53 -13.86 8.05
CA SER A 153 14.26 -13.79 9.31
C SER A 153 15.78 -13.66 9.09
N GLN A 154 16.31 -14.43 8.15
CA GLN A 154 17.72 -14.34 7.78
C GLN A 154 18.06 -12.96 7.20
N PHE A 155 17.24 -12.46 6.28
CA PHE A 155 17.42 -11.14 5.66
C PHE A 155 17.47 -10.02 6.71
N ILE A 156 16.50 -10.00 7.66
CA ILE A 156 16.47 -9.00 8.74
C ILE A 156 17.75 -9.05 9.58
N GLY A 157 18.22 -10.26 9.91
CA GLY A 157 19.49 -10.45 10.64
C GLY A 157 20.71 -9.94 9.88
N GLU A 158 20.80 -10.22 8.58
CA GLU A 158 21.88 -9.73 7.68
C GLU A 158 21.90 -8.18 7.58
N TRP A 159 20.74 -7.53 7.73
CA TRP A 159 20.59 -6.06 7.80
C TRP A 159 20.78 -5.48 9.20
N GLY A 160 21.20 -6.31 10.17
CA GLY A 160 21.51 -5.86 11.53
C GLY A 160 20.32 -5.65 12.44
N GLY A 161 19.16 -6.22 12.09
CA GLY A 161 17.95 -6.22 12.90
C GLY A 161 17.74 -7.53 13.66
N GLU A 162 16.80 -7.52 14.59
CA GLU A 162 16.28 -8.72 15.23
C GLU A 162 14.91 -9.07 14.66
N HIS A 163 14.63 -10.35 14.42
CA HIS A 163 13.33 -10.81 13.95
C HIS A 163 12.58 -11.57 15.03
N TYR A 164 11.42 -11.05 15.42
CA TYR A 164 10.52 -11.72 16.36
C TYR A 164 9.26 -12.19 15.64
N ARG A 165 9.10 -13.49 15.46
CA ARG A 165 7.91 -14.08 14.84
C ARG A 165 6.91 -14.49 15.91
N TYR A 166 5.70 -13.99 15.83
CA TYR A 166 4.64 -14.29 16.80
C TYR A 166 3.43 -14.95 16.13
N LYS A 167 2.53 -15.48 16.93
CA LYS A 167 1.32 -16.10 16.38
C LYS A 167 0.40 -15.09 15.70
N ARG A 168 -0.18 -15.49 14.58
CA ARG A 168 -1.10 -14.66 13.81
C ARG A 168 -2.35 -14.30 14.62
N GLY A 169 -2.87 -13.09 14.39
CA GLY A 169 -4.15 -12.58 14.89
C GLY A 169 -4.04 -11.15 15.38
N TYR A 170 -5.07 -10.33 15.13
CA TYR A 170 -5.13 -8.90 15.47
C TYR A 170 -4.84 -8.55 16.94
N ARG A 171 -4.93 -9.51 17.85
CA ARG A 171 -4.60 -9.31 19.26
C ARG A 171 -3.14 -9.64 19.59
N ASN A 172 -2.37 -10.14 18.64
CA ASN A 172 -1.05 -10.68 18.89
C ASN A 172 0.05 -9.89 18.18
N VAL A 173 -0.26 -9.31 17.02
CA VAL A 173 0.70 -8.54 16.19
C VAL A 173 0.07 -7.26 15.76
#